data_01644d77c53016f931f7d37a5e8f2327
#
_entry.id   01644d77c53016f931f7d37a5e8f2327
#
_cell.length_a   1.000
_cell.length_b   1.000
_cell.length_c   1.000
_cell.angle_alpha   90.00
_cell.angle_beta   90.00
_cell.angle_gamma   90.00
#
_symmetry.space_group_name_H-M   'P 1'
#
loop_
_entity.id
_entity.type
_entity.pdbx_description
1 polymer ?
#
loop_
_entity_poly.entity_id
_entity_poly.type
_entity_poly.pdbx_seq_one_letter_code
_entity_poly.pdbx_strand_id
1 'polypeptide(L)'
;MARYPLLATAVPDESLHQSLLDVLQSCQLEIIHDTADYVMAREKPSGIPYAQLVTVEGLIDKTGATQDQIRVEVVVKNEELPVHSDNHCSRVRDSVHKAFEASRQWSVAAG
;
A
#
# COMPACT_ATOMS: atom_id res chain seq x y z
N MET A 1 11.96 -9.69 9.35
CA MET A 1 10.84 -9.24 8.51
C MET A 1 11.07 -7.78 8.08
N ALA A 2 11.08 -7.54 6.79
CA ALA A 2 11.12 -6.17 6.28
C ALA A 2 9.71 -5.57 6.36
N ARG A 3 9.59 -4.33 6.84
CA ARG A 3 8.31 -3.67 7.05
C ARG A 3 8.47 -2.16 6.86
N TYR A 4 7.75 -1.60 5.90
CA TYR A 4 7.84 -0.19 5.58
C TYR A 4 6.45 0.45 5.59
N PRO A 5 6.18 1.35 6.54
CA PRO A 5 4.91 2.07 6.58
C PRO A 5 4.90 3.25 5.62
N LEU A 6 3.74 3.53 5.05
CA LEU A 6 3.45 4.72 4.27
C LEU A 6 2.14 5.31 4.79
N LEU A 7 2.04 6.63 4.79
CA LEU A 7 0.80 7.30 5.15
C LEU A 7 0.25 8.01 3.92
N ALA A 8 -0.91 7.61 3.46
CA ALA A 8 -1.60 8.24 2.35
C ALA A 8 -2.85 8.96 2.85
N THR A 9 -3.15 10.10 2.25
CA THR A 9 -4.36 10.86 2.58
C THR A 9 -5.14 11.16 1.30
N ALA A 10 -6.45 11.25 1.42
CA ALA A 10 -7.34 11.55 0.30
C ALA A 10 -8.59 12.24 0.80
N VAL A 11 -9.40 12.75 -0.11
CA VAL A 11 -10.74 13.25 0.21
C VAL A 11 -11.65 12.03 0.42
N PRO A 12 -12.42 11.98 1.53
CA PRO A 12 -13.29 10.84 1.82
C PRO A 12 -14.57 10.89 0.97
N ASP A 13 -14.50 10.37 -0.23
CA ASP A 13 -15.65 10.28 -1.13
C ASP A 13 -15.96 8.82 -1.50
N GLU A 14 -16.98 8.64 -2.33
CA GLU A 14 -17.44 7.30 -2.73
C GLU A 14 -16.38 6.53 -3.54
N SER A 15 -15.47 7.23 -4.18
CA SER A 15 -14.44 6.60 -5.02
C SER A 15 -13.20 6.19 -4.24
N LEU A 16 -13.10 6.53 -2.95
CA LEU A 16 -11.91 6.29 -2.14
C LEU A 16 -11.48 4.82 -2.15
N HIS A 17 -12.42 3.94 -1.87
CA HIS A 17 -12.13 2.51 -1.77
C HIS A 17 -11.65 1.96 -3.11
N GLN A 18 -12.36 2.26 -4.18
CA GLN A 18 -11.99 1.80 -5.51
C GLN A 18 -10.66 2.39 -5.96
N SER A 19 -10.40 3.65 -5.63
CA SER A 19 -9.13 4.31 -5.93
C SER A 19 -7.97 3.61 -5.23
N LEU A 20 -8.15 3.18 -3.98
CA LEU A 20 -7.14 2.42 -3.25
C LEU A 20 -6.85 1.09 -3.97
N LEU A 21 -7.89 0.37 -4.37
CA LEU A 21 -7.73 -0.88 -5.12
C LEU A 21 -6.97 -0.65 -6.42
N ASP A 22 -7.33 0.41 -7.16
CA ASP A 22 -6.72 0.73 -8.45
C ASP A 22 -5.23 1.03 -8.30
N VAL A 23 -4.85 1.79 -7.26
CA VAL A 23 -3.45 2.11 -6.99
C VAL A 23 -2.65 0.82 -6.73
N LEU A 24 -3.18 -0.06 -5.88
CA LEU A 24 -2.48 -1.29 -5.54
C LEU A 24 -2.38 -2.23 -6.76
N GLN A 25 -3.45 -2.35 -7.54
CA GLN A 25 -3.43 -3.18 -8.74
C GLN A 25 -2.47 -2.65 -9.80
N SER A 26 -2.27 -1.35 -9.87
CA SER A 26 -1.30 -0.76 -10.80
C SER A 26 0.14 -1.13 -10.49
N CYS A 27 0.41 -1.60 -9.27
CA CYS A 27 1.73 -2.03 -8.82
C CYS A 27 1.99 -3.54 -9.06
N GLN A 28 1.20 -4.20 -9.89
CA GLN A 28 1.31 -5.65 -10.15
C GLN A 28 0.99 -6.48 -8.92
N LEU A 29 0.12 -5.96 -8.06
CA LEU A 29 -0.34 -6.66 -6.87
C LEU A 29 -1.71 -7.26 -7.10
N GLU A 30 -1.94 -8.41 -6.49
CA GLU A 30 -3.23 -9.10 -6.52
C GLU A 30 -3.96 -8.84 -5.22
N ILE A 31 -5.21 -8.38 -5.30
CA ILE A 31 -6.03 -8.16 -4.10
C ILE A 31 -6.47 -9.52 -3.56
N ILE A 32 -6.08 -9.83 -2.33
CA ILE A 32 -6.39 -11.11 -1.69
C ILE A 32 -7.40 -10.97 -0.56
N HIS A 33 -7.63 -9.75 -0.06
CA HIS A 33 -8.62 -9.50 0.97
C HIS A 33 -9.11 -8.07 0.82
N ASP A 34 -10.43 -7.88 0.88
CA ASP A 34 -11.04 -6.58 0.61
C ASP A 34 -12.29 -6.43 1.47
N THR A 35 -12.24 -5.52 2.43
CA THR A 35 -13.38 -5.14 3.27
C THR A 35 -13.56 -3.62 3.19
N ALA A 36 -14.59 -3.10 3.83
CA ALA A 36 -14.88 -1.67 3.80
C ALA A 36 -13.72 -0.80 4.32
N ASP A 37 -12.96 -1.31 5.29
CA ASP A 37 -11.91 -0.54 5.97
C ASP A 37 -10.51 -1.07 5.76
N TYR A 38 -10.36 -2.23 5.13
CA TYR A 38 -9.09 -2.93 5.05
C TYR A 38 -8.93 -3.63 3.71
N VAL A 39 -7.76 -3.47 3.11
CA VAL A 39 -7.40 -4.14 1.86
C VAL A 39 -6.05 -4.79 2.04
N MET A 40 -5.91 -6.04 1.60
CA MET A 40 -4.63 -6.74 1.55
C MET A 40 -4.35 -7.16 0.12
N ALA A 41 -3.16 -6.87 -0.36
CA ALA A 41 -2.69 -7.26 -1.68
C ALA A 41 -1.34 -7.96 -1.56
N ARG A 42 -1.03 -8.80 -2.53
CA ARG A 42 0.20 -9.57 -2.55
C ARG A 42 0.78 -9.60 -3.95
N GLU A 43 2.09 -9.62 -4.06
CA GLU A 43 2.75 -9.85 -5.33
C GLU A 43 2.34 -11.20 -5.92
N LYS A 44 2.19 -11.23 -7.25
CA LYS A 44 1.95 -12.49 -7.94
C LYS A 44 3.22 -13.34 -7.94
N PRO A 45 3.15 -14.63 -7.56
CA PRO A 45 4.31 -15.49 -7.60
C PRO A 45 4.79 -15.65 -9.04
N SER A 46 5.97 -15.17 -9.35
CA SER A 46 6.54 -15.31 -10.68
C SER A 46 8.07 -15.42 -10.57
N GLY A 47 8.50 -16.57 -10.04
CA GLY A 47 9.94 -16.83 -9.84
C GLY A 47 10.54 -16.13 -8.64
N ILE A 48 9.74 -15.44 -7.83
CA ILE A 48 10.21 -14.77 -6.61
C ILE A 48 10.17 -15.78 -5.45
N PRO A 49 11.27 -15.94 -4.69
CA PRO A 49 11.25 -16.79 -3.50
C PRO A 49 10.14 -16.37 -2.54
N TYR A 50 9.50 -17.33 -1.89
CA TYR A 50 8.37 -17.08 -0.99
C TYR A 50 8.68 -16.02 0.06
N ALA A 51 9.86 -16.07 0.67
CA ALA A 51 10.25 -15.11 1.72
C ALA A 51 10.36 -13.67 1.18
N GLN A 52 10.56 -13.50 -0.11
CA GLN A 52 10.65 -12.17 -0.72
C GLN A 52 9.31 -11.64 -1.23
N LEU A 53 8.28 -12.50 -1.33
CA LEU A 53 6.96 -12.06 -1.77
C LEU A 53 6.43 -10.97 -0.84
N VAL A 54 6.08 -9.83 -1.43
CA VAL A 54 5.64 -8.66 -0.68
C VAL A 54 4.13 -8.67 -0.51
N THR A 55 3.69 -8.39 0.71
CA THR A 55 2.28 -8.12 1.04
C THR A 55 2.14 -6.65 1.35
N VAL A 56 1.08 -6.04 0.82
CA VAL A 56 0.73 -4.65 1.09
C VAL A 56 -0.62 -4.61 1.76
N GLU A 57 -0.70 -3.96 2.92
CA GLU A 57 -1.94 -3.79 3.67
C GLU A 57 -2.30 -2.31 3.69
N GLY A 58 -3.56 -2.01 3.42
CA GLY A 58 -4.10 -0.66 3.54
C GLY A 58 -5.25 -0.63 4.55
N LEU A 59 -5.10 0.17 5.59
CA LEU A 59 -6.13 0.37 6.61
C LEU A 59 -6.69 1.77 6.49
N ILE A 60 -7.99 1.88 6.18
CA ILE A 60 -8.69 3.15 6.11
C ILE A 60 -9.05 3.58 7.53
N ASP A 61 -8.39 4.65 8.00
CA ASP A 61 -8.58 5.15 9.35
C ASP A 61 -9.68 6.21 9.36
N LYS A 62 -10.85 5.83 9.86
CA LYS A 62 -12.01 6.70 9.94
C LYS A 62 -12.05 7.54 11.21
N THR A 63 -11.20 7.26 12.20
CA THR A 63 -11.28 7.91 13.52
C THR A 63 -10.95 9.38 13.49
N GLY A 64 -10.04 9.81 12.65
CA GLY A 64 -9.67 11.21 12.52
C GLY A 64 -10.18 11.86 11.25
N ALA A 65 -11.13 11.22 10.55
CA ALA A 65 -11.59 11.71 9.25
C ALA A 65 -12.38 13.01 9.39
N THR A 66 -12.13 13.95 8.48
CA THR A 66 -12.88 15.19 8.33
C THR A 66 -13.63 15.15 7.01
N GLN A 67 -14.35 16.21 6.66
CA GLN A 67 -15.00 16.32 5.35
C GLN A 67 -13.96 16.40 4.22
N ASP A 68 -12.77 16.88 4.52
CA ASP A 68 -11.74 17.16 3.51
C ASP A 68 -10.66 16.10 3.43
N GLN A 69 -10.49 15.29 4.48
CA GLN A 69 -9.34 14.40 4.54
C GLN A 69 -9.62 13.13 5.35
N ILE A 70 -9.18 12.01 4.79
CA ILE A 70 -9.12 10.72 5.49
C ILE A 70 -7.74 10.11 5.29
N ARG A 71 -7.26 9.40 6.29
CA ARG A 71 -5.94 8.76 6.26
C ARG A 71 -6.07 7.29 5.95
N VAL A 72 -5.13 6.79 5.17
CA VAL A 72 -4.97 5.35 4.93
C VAL A 72 -3.56 4.97 5.33
N GLU A 73 -3.44 4.08 6.29
CA GLU A 73 -2.15 3.55 6.71
C GLU A 73 -1.80 2.37 5.82
N VAL A 74 -0.69 2.48 5.12
CA VAL A 74 -0.23 1.45 4.18
C VAL A 74 1.04 0.83 4.73
N VAL A 75 1.10 -0.49 4.78
CA VAL A 75 2.29 -1.23 5.21
C VAL A 75 2.72 -2.15 4.08
N VAL A 76 3.98 -2.04 3.70
CA VAL A 76 4.62 -2.91 2.70
C VAL A 76 5.60 -3.81 3.45
N LYS A 77 5.40 -5.12 3.39
CA LYS A 77 6.17 -6.06 4.21
C LYS A 77 6.43 -7.39 3.50
N ASN A 78 7.49 -8.07 3.91
CA ASN A 78 7.76 -9.46 3.53
C ASN A 78 8.50 -10.16 4.67
N GLU A 79 8.80 -11.45 4.49
CA GLU A 79 9.48 -12.27 5.50
C GLU A 79 11.00 -12.14 5.47
N GLU A 80 11.56 -11.44 4.47
CA GLU A 80 12.99 -11.28 4.32
C GLU A 80 13.57 -10.36 5.40
N LEU A 81 14.77 -10.69 5.89
CA LEU A 81 15.47 -9.81 6.81
C LEU A 81 16.05 -8.62 6.02
N PRO A 82 15.82 -7.38 6.47
CA PRO A 82 16.28 -6.19 5.74
C PRO A 82 17.76 -5.90 6.03
N VAL A 83 18.65 -6.77 5.57
CA VAL A 83 20.10 -6.62 5.78
C VAL A 83 20.64 -5.40 5.05
N HIS A 84 20.04 -5.06 3.91
CA HIS A 84 20.41 -3.88 3.12
C HIS A 84 19.20 -2.96 3.02
N SER A 85 19.43 -1.65 2.95
CA SER A 85 18.35 -0.67 2.77
C SER A 85 17.73 -0.78 1.38
N ASP A 86 18.50 -1.22 0.37
CA ASP A 86 17.98 -1.52 -0.96
C ASP A 86 17.70 -3.02 -1.05
N ASN A 87 16.47 -3.40 -0.78
CA ASN A 87 16.01 -4.78 -0.82
C ASN A 87 14.71 -4.85 -1.63
N HIS A 88 14.25 -6.07 -1.93
CA HIS A 88 13.05 -6.25 -2.75
C HIS A 88 11.83 -5.54 -2.15
N CYS A 89 11.63 -5.66 -0.85
CA CYS A 89 10.51 -5.03 -0.17
C CYS A 89 10.57 -3.50 -0.28
N SER A 90 11.76 -2.91 -0.13
CA SER A 90 11.90 -1.45 -0.25
C SER A 90 11.65 -0.98 -1.68
N ARG A 91 11.98 -1.78 -2.69
CA ARG A 91 11.68 -1.45 -4.09
C ARG A 91 10.18 -1.49 -4.37
N VAL A 92 9.48 -2.45 -3.81
CA VAL A 92 8.01 -2.50 -3.92
C VAL A 92 7.38 -1.32 -3.19
N ARG A 93 7.89 -0.97 -2.00
CA ARG A 93 7.47 0.25 -1.29
C ARG A 93 7.60 1.48 -2.18
N ASP A 94 8.74 1.62 -2.86
CA ASP A 94 8.97 2.77 -3.74
C ASP A 94 7.97 2.79 -4.90
N SER A 95 7.65 1.64 -5.46
CA SER A 95 6.65 1.52 -6.52
C SER A 95 5.26 1.93 -6.03
N VAL A 96 4.88 1.49 -4.84
CA VAL A 96 3.59 1.85 -4.22
C VAL A 96 3.55 3.34 -3.94
N HIS A 97 4.62 3.90 -3.38
CA HIS A 97 4.73 5.34 -3.12
C HIS A 97 4.52 6.15 -4.41
N LYS A 98 5.21 5.77 -5.48
CA LYS A 98 5.08 6.44 -6.77
C LYS A 98 3.68 6.32 -7.36
N ALA A 99 3.03 5.18 -7.19
CA ALA A 99 1.67 4.97 -7.67
C ALA A 99 0.68 5.90 -6.98
N PHE A 100 0.81 6.08 -5.65
CA PHE A 100 0.00 7.03 -4.92
C PHE A 100 0.28 8.47 -5.38
N GLU A 101 1.56 8.82 -5.55
CA GLU A 101 1.94 10.16 -6.01
C GLU A 101 1.38 10.47 -7.41
N ALA A 102 1.33 9.49 -8.29
CA ALA A 102 0.81 9.65 -9.63
C ALA A 102 -0.71 9.81 -9.66
N SER A 103 -1.41 9.40 -8.61
CA SER A 103 -2.85 9.52 -8.51
C SER A 103 -3.21 10.91 -7.96
N ARG A 104 -4.07 11.64 -8.66
CA ARG A 104 -4.49 12.98 -8.24
C ARG A 104 -5.35 12.96 -6.97
N GLN A 105 -5.89 11.81 -6.61
CA GLN A 105 -6.76 11.67 -5.44
C GLN A 105 -5.98 11.52 -4.14
N TRP A 106 -4.69 11.26 -4.21
CA TRP A 106 -3.89 10.89 -3.06
C TRP A 106 -2.72 11.83 -2.82
N SER A 107 -2.42 12.05 -1.54
CA SER A 107 -1.16 12.67 -1.09
C SER A 107 -0.45 11.67 -0.21
N VAL A 108 0.86 11.55 -0.34
CA VAL A 108 1.65 10.58 0.41
C VAL A 108 2.72 11.30 1.21
N ALA A 109 2.78 10.99 2.50
CA ALA A 109 3.87 11.42 3.34
C ALA A 109 4.98 10.37 3.31
N ALA A 110 6.23 10.80 3.21
CA ALA A 110 7.38 9.93 3.34
C ALA A 110 7.39 9.38 4.78
N GLY A 111 7.22 8.07 4.88
CA GLY A 111 7.21 7.39 6.18
C GLY A 111 8.60 7.16 6.73
#